data_69959530bf4bdee56dc838a1a3b0d31b
#
_entry.id   69959530bf4bdee56dc838a1a3b0d31b
#
_cell.length_a   1.000
_cell.length_b   1.000
_cell.length_c   1.000
_cell.angle_alpha   90.00
_cell.angle_beta   90.00
_cell.angle_gamma   90.00
#
_symmetry.space_group_name_H-M   'P 1'
#
loop_
_entity.id
_entity.type
_entity.pdbx_description
1 polymer ?
#
loop_
_entity_poly.entity_id
_entity_poly.type
_entity_poly.pdbx_seq_one_letter_code
_entity_poly.pdbx_strand_id
1 'polypeptide(L)'
;DEENYPGIKRFEYDPEAAEIVIRFVYDIPEDKKKKYAEENYAAITAWLLSQHRAELNPLIAPIPTGKGKETTTLIEKHLKGYVAKNTFDYFIHKDLRGFLTRELDFFIKSEVMHLEDLDTDSEVRVETYLAKVKAIKRVGKIIIDFLAQIEDFQKKLWLKKKFVVETNWCITLDKIDESFWAEIISNKAQIDEWIDMYAIDEAEGWTNPPSVDFLRQNQNLIIDTKHFSNTFKFKLLESIPDLDEQTDGLLVNSDNYQAVRMLQRRFACKVKCVYLDPPYNTNESTFIYKNNYKHSSWASMIADRVSAAYETL
;
A
#
# COMPACT_ATOMS: atom_id res chain seq x y z
N ASP A 1 16.77 -11.05 17.30
CA ASP A 1 15.46 -11.65 17.50
C ASP A 1 15.40 -13.16 17.26
N GLU A 2 16.40 -13.89 17.77
CA GLU A 2 16.42 -15.36 17.75
C GLU A 2 15.26 -15.95 18.58
N GLU A 3 14.75 -15.20 19.56
CA GLU A 3 13.58 -15.60 20.37
C GLU A 3 12.27 -15.65 19.55
N ASN A 4 12.08 -14.70 18.61
CA ASN A 4 10.86 -14.62 17.79
C ASN A 4 10.92 -15.47 16.52
N TYR A 5 12.14 -15.86 16.09
CA TYR A 5 12.37 -16.65 14.87
C TYR A 5 13.38 -17.79 15.13
N PRO A 6 13.02 -18.79 15.93
CA PRO A 6 13.92 -19.87 16.29
C PRO A 6 14.39 -20.64 15.04
N GLY A 7 15.71 -20.79 14.90
CA GLY A 7 16.33 -21.52 13.80
C GLY A 7 16.63 -20.68 12.55
N ILE A 8 16.27 -19.41 12.52
CA ILE A 8 16.60 -18.51 11.40
C ILE A 8 17.84 -17.68 11.78
N LYS A 9 18.96 -17.91 11.11
CA LYS A 9 20.17 -17.11 11.30
C LYS A 9 20.00 -15.71 10.71
N ARG A 10 20.41 -14.70 11.46
CA ARG A 10 20.38 -13.30 11.04
C ARG A 10 21.26 -13.03 9.82
N PHE A 11 22.45 -13.65 9.82
CA PHE A 11 23.46 -13.53 8.77
C PHE A 11 23.94 -14.91 8.36
N GLU A 12 24.06 -15.15 7.06
CA GLU A 12 24.59 -16.39 6.50
C GLU A 12 25.51 -16.07 5.33
N TYR A 13 26.53 -16.88 5.14
CA TYR A 13 27.40 -16.85 3.98
C TYR A 13 27.47 -18.23 3.36
N ASP A 14 27.11 -18.34 2.10
CA ASP A 14 27.27 -19.53 1.30
C ASP A 14 28.54 -19.38 0.41
N PRO A 15 29.62 -20.10 0.72
CA PRO A 15 30.86 -20.01 -0.05
C PRO A 15 30.77 -20.66 -1.44
N GLU A 16 29.84 -21.61 -1.66
CA GLU A 16 29.69 -22.29 -2.96
C GLU A 16 28.93 -21.39 -3.94
N ALA A 17 27.88 -20.73 -3.46
CA ALA A 17 27.10 -19.76 -4.23
C ALA A 17 27.74 -18.36 -4.25
N ALA A 18 28.74 -18.10 -3.40
CA ALA A 18 29.31 -16.76 -3.12
C ALA A 18 28.22 -15.74 -2.73
N GLU A 19 27.25 -16.17 -1.96
CA GLU A 19 26.10 -15.36 -1.54
C GLU A 19 26.16 -15.02 -0.05
N ILE A 20 25.80 -13.77 0.27
CA ILE A 20 25.56 -13.32 1.63
C ILE A 20 24.08 -13.06 1.81
N VAL A 21 23.48 -13.73 2.78
CA VAL A 21 22.08 -13.52 3.15
C VAL A 21 22.03 -12.71 4.45
N ILE A 22 21.40 -11.53 4.36
CA ILE A 22 21.15 -10.65 5.51
C ILE A 22 19.64 -10.55 5.67
N ARG A 23 19.12 -11.00 6.82
CA ARG A 23 17.68 -11.00 7.10
C ARG A 23 17.33 -9.80 7.97
N PHE A 24 16.32 -9.05 7.53
CA PHE A 24 15.76 -7.92 8.25
C PHE A 24 14.37 -8.27 8.75
N VAL A 25 14.05 -7.82 9.95
CA VAL A 25 12.68 -7.81 10.47
C VAL A 25 12.09 -6.43 10.14
N TYR A 26 10.88 -6.43 9.59
CA TYR A 26 10.12 -5.21 9.40
C TYR A 26 9.18 -5.04 10.60
N ASP A 27 9.57 -4.15 11.49
CA ASP A 27 8.84 -3.90 12.73
C ASP A 27 8.85 -2.42 13.09
N ILE A 28 7.95 -2.03 13.99
CA ILE A 28 7.93 -0.67 14.54
C ILE A 28 9.05 -0.56 15.57
N PRO A 29 9.98 0.39 15.41
CA PRO A 29 11.05 0.54 16.39
C PRO A 29 10.52 0.94 17.77
N GLU A 30 10.89 0.19 18.79
CA GLU A 30 10.50 0.47 20.19
C GLU A 30 10.99 1.85 20.65
N ASP A 31 12.16 2.25 20.25
CA ASP A 31 12.73 3.57 20.53
C ASP A 31 12.93 4.39 19.26
N LYS A 32 12.06 5.39 19.04
CA LYS A 32 12.14 6.30 17.88
C LYS A 32 13.40 7.16 17.83
N LYS A 33 14.14 7.29 18.93
CA LYS A 33 15.39 8.05 19.01
C LYS A 33 16.62 7.22 18.66
N LYS A 34 16.49 5.91 18.66
CA LYS A 34 17.58 4.98 18.42
C LYS A 34 17.94 4.95 16.93
N LYS A 35 19.24 4.99 16.64
CA LYS A 35 19.78 4.98 15.28
C LYS A 35 19.97 3.53 14.79
N TYR A 36 18.88 2.80 14.62
CA TYR A 36 18.88 1.39 14.21
C TYR A 36 19.70 1.11 12.93
N ALA A 37 19.74 2.05 11.99
CA ALA A 37 20.52 1.89 10.77
C ALA A 37 22.03 1.79 11.08
N GLU A 38 22.56 2.66 11.96
CA GLU A 38 23.97 2.68 12.36
C GLU A 38 24.33 1.39 13.12
N GLU A 39 23.47 0.95 14.03
CA GLU A 39 23.66 -0.31 14.78
C GLU A 39 23.63 -1.53 13.85
N ASN A 40 22.72 -1.57 12.89
CA ASN A 40 22.64 -2.64 11.90
C ASN A 40 23.91 -2.68 11.03
N TYR A 41 24.43 -1.53 10.58
CA TYR A 41 25.68 -1.47 9.81
C TYR A 41 26.86 -1.96 10.64
N ALA A 42 26.94 -1.55 11.91
CA ALA A 42 28.00 -2.02 12.83
C ALA A 42 27.92 -3.53 13.04
N ALA A 43 26.72 -4.08 13.28
CA ALA A 43 26.51 -5.50 13.47
C ALA A 43 26.88 -6.33 12.23
N ILE A 44 26.49 -5.89 11.03
CA ILE A 44 26.83 -6.55 9.77
C ILE A 44 28.35 -6.50 9.53
N THR A 45 28.96 -5.36 9.75
CA THR A 45 30.41 -5.19 9.58
C THR A 45 31.20 -6.09 10.56
N ALA A 46 30.79 -6.14 11.83
CA ALA A 46 31.40 -7.01 12.83
C ALA A 46 31.26 -8.49 12.46
N TRP A 47 30.09 -8.90 11.96
CA TRP A 47 29.89 -10.26 11.49
C TRP A 47 30.74 -10.59 10.26
N LEU A 48 30.84 -9.71 9.26
CA LEU A 48 31.72 -9.91 8.10
C LEU A 48 33.19 -10.09 8.51
N LEU A 49 33.68 -9.26 9.44
CA LEU A 49 35.02 -9.39 9.98
C LEU A 49 35.24 -10.72 10.71
N SER A 50 34.25 -11.21 11.45
CA SER A 50 34.33 -12.49 12.17
C SER A 50 34.45 -13.72 11.28
N GLN A 51 34.09 -13.60 10.00
CA GLN A 51 34.20 -14.70 9.04
C GLN A 51 35.66 -15.00 8.65
N HIS A 52 36.61 -14.08 8.89
CA HIS A 52 38.05 -14.21 8.54
C HIS A 52 38.31 -14.65 7.09
N ARG A 53 37.51 -14.17 6.14
CA ARG A 53 37.59 -14.54 4.72
C ARG A 53 38.04 -13.36 3.88
N ALA A 54 39.11 -13.57 3.10
CA ALA A 54 39.71 -12.52 2.26
C ALA A 54 38.74 -12.03 1.16
N GLU A 55 37.91 -12.91 0.65
CA GLU A 55 36.90 -12.59 -0.39
C GLU A 55 35.84 -11.59 0.10
N LEU A 56 35.62 -11.45 1.40
CA LEU A 56 34.65 -10.49 1.97
C LEU A 56 35.28 -9.12 2.26
N ASN A 57 36.61 -8.99 2.26
CA ASN A 57 37.28 -7.73 2.54
C ASN A 57 36.87 -6.56 1.62
N PRO A 58 36.61 -6.74 0.31
CA PRO A 58 36.16 -5.65 -0.55
C PRO A 58 34.84 -5.02 -0.12
N LEU A 59 33.98 -5.77 0.58
CA LEU A 59 32.67 -5.26 1.04
C LEU A 59 32.79 -4.24 2.17
N ILE A 60 33.84 -4.37 3.00
CA ILE A 60 34.10 -3.51 4.16
C ILE A 60 35.24 -2.51 3.93
N ALA A 61 35.90 -2.58 2.77
CA ALA A 61 36.94 -1.62 2.41
C ALA A 61 36.33 -0.21 2.21
N PRO A 62 37.02 0.84 2.71
CA PRO A 62 36.53 2.21 2.54
C PRO A 62 36.61 2.65 1.08
N ILE A 63 35.51 3.19 0.57
CA ILE A 63 35.40 3.76 -0.77
C ILE A 63 35.03 5.25 -0.69
N PRO A 64 35.55 6.11 -1.60
CA PRO A 64 35.20 7.54 -1.61
C PRO A 64 33.73 7.76 -1.93
N THR A 65 33.06 8.68 -1.22
CA THR A 65 31.66 9.02 -1.47
C THR A 65 31.48 10.05 -2.61
N GLY A 66 32.57 10.62 -3.14
CA GLY A 66 32.50 11.72 -4.10
C GLY A 66 32.19 13.10 -3.47
N LYS A 67 31.91 13.15 -2.17
CA LYS A 67 31.64 14.36 -1.41
C LYS A 67 32.78 14.63 -0.41
N GLY A 68 33.85 15.21 -0.87
CA GLY A 68 34.97 15.58 0.02
C GLY A 68 35.79 14.38 0.55
N LYS A 69 36.16 14.42 1.85
CA LYS A 69 36.97 13.38 2.52
C LYS A 69 36.15 12.22 3.12
N GLU A 70 34.85 12.23 2.93
CA GLU A 70 33.99 11.19 3.48
C GLU A 70 34.18 9.86 2.75
N THR A 71 34.27 8.79 3.49
CA THR A 71 34.34 7.42 2.99
C THR A 71 33.13 6.63 3.45
N THR A 72 32.72 5.65 2.67
CA THR A 72 31.72 4.65 3.03
C THR A 72 32.23 3.27 2.63
N THR A 73 31.59 2.19 3.06
CA THR A 73 31.94 0.86 2.60
C THR A 73 30.97 0.42 1.49
N LEU A 74 31.37 -0.59 0.69
CA LEU A 74 30.51 -1.14 -0.35
C LEU A 74 29.21 -1.71 0.24
N ILE A 75 29.32 -2.46 1.34
CA ILE A 75 28.14 -3.03 2.03
C ILE A 75 27.22 -1.93 2.57
N GLU A 76 27.76 -0.88 3.17
CA GLU A 76 26.99 0.25 3.66
C GLU A 76 26.24 0.97 2.52
N LYS A 77 26.90 1.14 1.37
CA LYS A 77 26.29 1.73 0.17
C LYS A 77 25.10 0.87 -0.32
N HIS A 78 25.27 -0.46 -0.36
CA HIS A 78 24.19 -1.37 -0.76
C HIS A 78 23.03 -1.36 0.24
N LEU A 79 23.32 -1.37 1.54
CA LEU A 79 22.30 -1.32 2.60
C LEU A 79 21.54 0.01 2.60
N LYS A 80 22.24 1.13 2.43
CA LYS A 80 21.60 2.45 2.25
C LYS A 80 20.69 2.47 1.02
N GLY A 81 21.15 1.86 -0.08
CA GLY A 81 20.34 1.71 -1.29
C GLY A 81 19.10 0.82 -1.08
N TYR A 82 19.24 -0.28 -0.35
CA TYR A 82 18.14 -1.17 0.00
C TYR A 82 17.10 -0.46 0.89
N VAL A 83 17.55 0.17 1.98
CA VAL A 83 16.67 0.93 2.88
C VAL A 83 15.97 2.06 2.13
N ALA A 84 16.70 2.82 1.30
CA ALA A 84 16.11 3.89 0.51
C ALA A 84 15.00 3.39 -0.42
N LYS A 85 15.21 2.24 -1.09
CA LYS A 85 14.17 1.63 -1.95
C LYS A 85 12.93 1.22 -1.17
N ASN A 86 13.08 0.73 0.06
CA ASN A 86 11.97 0.25 0.88
C ASN A 86 11.28 1.35 1.69
N THR A 87 11.95 2.49 1.88
CA THR A 87 11.40 3.66 2.60
C THR A 87 11.00 4.81 1.67
N PHE A 88 11.25 4.67 0.37
CA PHE A 88 10.89 5.69 -0.60
C PHE A 88 9.39 5.75 -0.81
N ASP A 89 8.84 6.96 -0.99
CA ASP A 89 7.46 7.14 -1.39
C ASP A 89 7.29 6.68 -2.82
N TYR A 90 6.76 5.45 -2.99
CA TYR A 90 6.39 4.98 -4.31
C TYR A 90 4.98 5.49 -4.63
N PHE A 91 4.93 6.37 -5.60
CA PHE A 91 3.70 6.98 -6.04
C PHE A 91 3.65 7.03 -7.57
N ILE A 92 2.55 6.58 -8.17
CA ILE A 92 2.30 6.66 -9.60
C ILE A 92 1.42 7.88 -9.86
N HIS A 93 1.98 8.88 -10.54
CA HIS A 93 1.24 10.09 -10.88
C HIS A 93 0.24 9.82 -12.03
N LYS A 94 -1.01 10.22 -11.86
CA LYS A 94 -2.05 9.91 -12.87
C LYS A 94 -1.89 10.72 -14.16
N ASP A 95 -1.41 11.96 -14.03
CA ASP A 95 -1.16 12.87 -15.16
C ASP A 95 0.15 13.64 -14.93
N LEU A 96 1.29 12.92 -14.96
CA LEU A 96 2.59 13.53 -14.75
C LEU A 96 2.92 14.54 -15.84
N ARG A 97 2.53 14.27 -17.10
CA ARG A 97 2.74 15.18 -18.24
C ARG A 97 2.07 16.52 -18.02
N GLY A 98 0.78 16.51 -17.71
CA GLY A 98 0.01 17.73 -17.47
C GLY A 98 0.52 18.49 -16.26
N PHE A 99 0.84 17.79 -15.18
CA PHE A 99 1.40 18.40 -13.99
C PHE A 99 2.74 19.11 -14.29
N LEU A 100 3.72 18.40 -14.81
CA LEU A 100 5.04 18.98 -15.09
C LEU A 100 4.99 20.08 -16.15
N THR A 101 4.06 20.01 -17.08
CA THR A 101 3.87 21.09 -18.09
C THR A 101 3.38 22.36 -17.43
N ARG A 102 2.43 22.29 -16.50
CA ARG A 102 1.94 23.44 -15.72
C ARG A 102 3.04 24.01 -14.83
N GLU A 103 3.82 23.16 -14.17
CA GLU A 103 4.94 23.57 -13.34
C GLU A 103 6.05 24.26 -14.17
N LEU A 104 6.34 23.75 -15.37
CA LEU A 104 7.29 24.40 -16.27
C LEU A 104 6.80 25.76 -16.74
N ASP A 105 5.52 25.88 -17.10
CA ASP A 105 4.92 27.16 -17.49
C ASP A 105 4.91 28.14 -16.32
N PHE A 106 4.63 27.67 -15.11
CA PHE A 106 4.71 28.50 -13.89
C PHE A 106 6.14 28.95 -13.62
N PHE A 107 7.12 28.04 -13.65
CA PHE A 107 8.53 28.37 -13.48
C PHE A 107 9.01 29.41 -14.49
N ILE A 108 8.64 29.24 -15.76
CA ILE A 108 9.00 30.20 -16.80
C ILE A 108 8.42 31.58 -16.50
N LYS A 109 7.17 31.66 -16.04
CA LYS A 109 6.50 32.92 -15.72
C LYS A 109 7.05 33.60 -14.48
N SER A 110 7.40 32.83 -13.42
CA SER A 110 7.81 33.39 -12.14
C SER A 110 9.30 33.64 -12.03
N GLU A 111 10.14 32.75 -12.64
CA GLU A 111 11.58 32.78 -12.40
C GLU A 111 12.40 33.15 -13.66
N VAL A 112 11.78 33.04 -14.84
CA VAL A 112 12.51 33.30 -16.09
C VAL A 112 11.97 34.54 -16.82
N MET A 113 10.66 34.79 -16.77
CA MET A 113 10.04 35.93 -17.44
C MET A 113 9.83 37.11 -16.48
N HIS A 114 10.75 38.07 -16.52
CA HIS A 114 10.57 39.37 -15.82
C HIS A 114 10.14 40.40 -16.86
N LEU A 115 9.08 41.14 -16.57
CA LEU A 115 8.57 42.18 -17.47
C LEU A 115 9.61 43.28 -17.68
N GLU A 116 10.44 43.53 -16.70
CA GLU A 116 11.54 44.50 -16.75
C GLU A 116 12.60 44.16 -17.81
N ASP A 117 12.78 42.86 -18.12
CA ASP A 117 13.69 42.36 -19.16
C ASP A 117 13.15 42.62 -20.58
N LEU A 118 11.84 42.90 -20.71
CA LEU A 118 11.17 43.20 -21.97
C LEU A 118 11.07 44.72 -22.23
N ASP A 119 11.22 45.52 -21.18
CA ASP A 119 11.17 46.98 -21.25
C ASP A 119 12.55 47.57 -21.56
N THR A 120 13.03 47.24 -22.75
CA THR A 120 14.34 47.71 -23.24
C THR A 120 14.20 48.24 -24.68
N ASP A 121 14.93 49.31 -25.00
CA ASP A 121 14.98 49.92 -26.33
C ASP A 121 15.74 49.06 -27.34
N SER A 122 16.22 47.90 -26.94
CA SER A 122 17.02 47.00 -27.80
C SER A 122 16.23 45.75 -28.26
N GLU A 123 15.72 45.73 -29.47
CA GLU A 123 15.06 44.59 -30.10
C GLU A 123 15.89 43.29 -30.02
N VAL A 124 17.21 43.39 -30.19
CA VAL A 124 18.15 42.23 -30.15
C VAL A 124 18.16 41.56 -28.76
N ARG A 125 18.00 42.33 -27.67
CA ARG A 125 17.95 41.79 -26.33
C ARG A 125 16.63 41.03 -26.11
N VAL A 126 15.52 41.58 -26.58
CA VAL A 126 14.19 40.93 -26.49
C VAL A 126 14.17 39.62 -27.29
N GLU A 127 14.70 39.60 -28.50
CA GLU A 127 14.78 38.38 -29.30
C GLU A 127 15.64 37.29 -28.64
N THR A 128 16.80 37.68 -28.07
CA THR A 128 17.70 36.76 -27.38
C THR A 128 17.02 36.17 -26.14
N TYR A 129 16.27 37.02 -25.39
CA TYR A 129 15.51 36.63 -24.21
C TYR A 129 14.38 35.65 -24.57
N LEU A 130 13.59 35.94 -25.57
CA LEU A 130 12.55 35.05 -26.07
C LEU A 130 13.12 33.75 -26.62
N ALA A 131 14.30 33.76 -27.22
CA ALA A 131 15.01 32.56 -27.68
C ALA A 131 15.39 31.65 -26.51
N LYS A 132 15.85 32.24 -25.36
CA LYS A 132 16.12 31.48 -24.13
C LYS A 132 14.84 30.80 -23.58
N VAL A 133 13.73 31.55 -23.48
CA VAL A 133 12.44 31.01 -23.02
C VAL A 133 11.98 29.87 -23.93
N LYS A 134 12.07 30.04 -25.25
CA LYS A 134 11.75 28.99 -26.23
C LYS A 134 12.63 27.76 -26.05
N ALA A 135 13.95 27.95 -25.84
CA ALA A 135 14.88 26.85 -25.62
C ALA A 135 14.55 26.07 -24.32
N ILE A 136 14.32 26.76 -23.21
CA ILE A 136 13.92 26.15 -21.94
C ILE A 136 12.62 25.36 -22.12
N LYS A 137 11.62 25.93 -22.78
CA LYS A 137 10.33 25.28 -23.03
C LYS A 137 10.49 24.03 -23.91
N ARG A 138 11.33 24.08 -24.94
CA ARG A 138 11.60 22.97 -25.84
C ARG A 138 12.32 21.82 -25.13
N VAL A 139 13.40 22.12 -24.41
CA VAL A 139 14.17 21.11 -23.65
C VAL A 139 13.32 20.53 -22.53
N GLY A 140 12.63 21.38 -21.77
CA GLY A 140 11.73 20.96 -20.70
C GLY A 140 10.65 20.03 -21.21
N LYS A 141 10.04 20.31 -22.36
CA LYS A 141 9.04 19.44 -22.97
C LYS A 141 9.59 18.05 -23.33
N ILE A 142 10.79 17.97 -23.87
CA ILE A 142 11.44 16.68 -24.19
C ILE A 142 11.66 15.85 -22.92
N ILE A 143 12.13 16.50 -21.83
CA ILE A 143 12.34 15.84 -20.54
C ILE A 143 10.99 15.38 -19.95
N ILE A 144 9.97 16.22 -19.99
CA ILE A 144 8.63 15.92 -19.51
C ILE A 144 8.04 14.73 -20.29
N ASP A 145 8.17 14.73 -21.62
CA ASP A 145 7.67 13.64 -22.47
C ASP A 145 8.35 12.31 -22.12
N PHE A 146 9.66 12.34 -21.89
CA PHE A 146 10.42 11.14 -21.47
C PHE A 146 9.97 10.62 -20.10
N LEU A 147 9.89 11.49 -19.09
CA LEU A 147 9.46 11.11 -17.73
C LEU A 147 8.02 10.60 -17.73
N ALA A 148 7.14 11.27 -18.48
CA ALA A 148 5.75 10.85 -18.60
C ALA A 148 5.59 9.48 -19.27
N GLN A 149 6.43 9.13 -20.23
CA GLN A 149 6.42 7.81 -20.86
C GLN A 149 6.73 6.69 -19.85
N ILE A 150 7.72 6.91 -18.98
CA ILE A 150 8.06 5.93 -17.91
C ILE A 150 6.89 5.77 -16.97
N GLU A 151 6.29 6.89 -16.53
CA GLU A 151 5.17 6.89 -15.60
C GLU A 151 3.91 6.26 -16.22
N ASP A 152 3.60 6.53 -17.46
CA ASP A 152 2.49 5.94 -18.21
C ASP A 152 2.62 4.42 -18.34
N PHE A 153 3.86 3.92 -18.47
CA PHE A 153 4.11 2.47 -18.48
C PHE A 153 3.81 1.84 -17.12
N GLN A 154 4.30 2.44 -16.03
CA GLN A 154 4.01 1.98 -14.66
C GLN A 154 2.52 2.07 -14.36
N LYS A 155 1.87 3.15 -14.77
CA LYS A 155 0.42 3.33 -14.64
C LYS A 155 -0.37 2.21 -15.33
N LYS A 156 0.01 1.82 -16.54
CA LYS A 156 -0.62 0.69 -17.25
C LYS A 156 -0.50 -0.62 -16.47
N LEU A 157 0.66 -0.89 -15.85
CA LEU A 157 0.85 -2.07 -15.02
C LEU A 157 -0.04 -2.01 -13.76
N TRP A 158 -0.13 -0.85 -13.15
CA TRP A 158 -0.92 -0.65 -11.94
C TRP A 158 -2.43 -0.68 -12.19
N LEU A 159 -2.88 -0.17 -13.35
CA LEU A 159 -4.28 -0.19 -13.78
C LEU A 159 -4.74 -1.54 -14.34
N LYS A 160 -3.89 -2.58 -14.37
CA LYS A 160 -4.32 -3.92 -14.74
C LYS A 160 -5.51 -4.32 -13.88
N LYS A 161 -6.52 -4.92 -14.54
CA LYS A 161 -7.69 -5.46 -13.83
C LYS A 161 -7.24 -6.43 -12.76
N LYS A 162 -7.72 -6.22 -11.55
CA LYS A 162 -7.59 -7.18 -10.46
C LYS A 162 -8.78 -8.13 -10.51
N PHE A 163 -8.53 -9.38 -10.16
CA PHE A 163 -9.59 -10.36 -10.02
C PHE A 163 -10.01 -10.43 -8.56
N VAL A 164 -11.28 -10.72 -8.35
CA VAL A 164 -11.79 -11.11 -7.04
C VAL A 164 -11.22 -12.50 -6.76
N VAL A 165 -10.49 -12.62 -5.66
CA VAL A 165 -9.86 -13.89 -5.25
C VAL A 165 -10.85 -14.76 -4.52
N GLU A 166 -11.66 -14.14 -3.67
CA GLU A 166 -12.62 -14.81 -2.82
C GLU A 166 -13.84 -13.92 -2.58
N THR A 167 -15.00 -14.52 -2.48
CA THR A 167 -16.25 -13.82 -2.12
C THR A 167 -16.96 -14.64 -1.06
N ASN A 168 -17.24 -14.02 0.08
CA ASN A 168 -18.01 -14.61 1.17
C ASN A 168 -19.20 -13.74 1.54
N TRP A 169 -20.15 -14.31 2.24
CA TRP A 169 -21.39 -13.68 2.62
C TRP A 169 -21.62 -13.86 4.11
N CYS A 170 -21.93 -12.76 4.76
CA CYS A 170 -22.39 -12.73 6.16
C CYS A 170 -23.91 -12.61 6.13
N ILE A 171 -24.61 -13.63 6.61
CA ILE A 171 -26.07 -13.74 6.50
C ILE A 171 -26.66 -14.03 7.88
N THR A 172 -27.67 -13.28 8.26
CA THR A 172 -28.39 -13.52 9.53
C THR A 172 -29.30 -14.75 9.43
N LEU A 173 -29.48 -15.47 10.52
CA LEU A 173 -30.25 -16.72 10.55
C LEU A 173 -31.73 -16.53 10.14
N ASP A 174 -32.32 -15.35 10.35
CA ASP A 174 -33.68 -15.02 9.91
C ASP A 174 -33.89 -15.08 8.40
N LYS A 175 -32.80 -14.98 7.62
CA LYS A 175 -32.79 -15.09 6.17
C LYS A 175 -32.52 -16.50 5.66
N ILE A 176 -32.25 -17.45 6.55
CA ILE A 176 -31.78 -18.79 6.24
C ILE A 176 -32.85 -19.81 6.61
N ASP A 177 -33.28 -20.62 5.63
CA ASP A 177 -34.24 -21.69 5.86
C ASP A 177 -33.69 -22.71 6.87
N GLU A 178 -34.55 -23.20 7.76
CA GLU A 178 -34.17 -24.14 8.84
C GLU A 178 -33.53 -25.44 8.32
N SER A 179 -33.75 -25.81 7.05
CA SER A 179 -33.13 -26.98 6.44
C SER A 179 -31.60 -26.91 6.39
N PHE A 180 -31.01 -25.69 6.46
CA PHE A 180 -29.57 -25.50 6.49
C PHE A 180 -29.00 -25.56 7.94
N TRP A 181 -29.81 -25.42 8.95
CA TRP A 181 -29.36 -25.24 10.34
C TRP A 181 -28.61 -26.45 10.90
N ALA A 182 -28.92 -27.65 10.46
CA ALA A 182 -28.20 -28.85 10.90
C ALA A 182 -26.71 -28.80 10.50
N GLU A 183 -26.41 -28.31 9.29
CA GLU A 183 -25.02 -28.13 8.82
C GLU A 183 -24.35 -26.96 9.54
N ILE A 184 -25.07 -25.88 9.82
CA ILE A 184 -24.57 -24.73 10.60
C ILE A 184 -24.19 -25.16 12.02
N ILE A 185 -25.08 -25.87 12.71
CA ILE A 185 -24.86 -26.38 14.07
C ILE A 185 -23.64 -27.33 14.15
N SER A 186 -23.39 -28.10 13.10
CA SER A 186 -22.25 -29.03 13.06
C SER A 186 -20.92 -28.35 12.70
N ASN A 187 -20.94 -27.07 12.27
CA ASN A 187 -19.76 -26.36 11.83
C ASN A 187 -19.03 -25.71 13.02
N LYS A 188 -17.98 -26.39 13.48
CA LYS A 188 -17.19 -25.90 14.61
C LYS A 188 -16.59 -24.50 14.39
N ALA A 189 -16.07 -24.21 13.19
CA ALA A 189 -15.44 -22.93 12.92
C ALA A 189 -16.43 -21.76 13.02
N GLN A 190 -17.69 -21.97 12.58
CA GLN A 190 -18.74 -20.97 12.75
C GLN A 190 -19.14 -20.78 14.22
N ILE A 191 -19.19 -21.88 14.99
CA ILE A 191 -19.49 -21.82 16.42
C ILE A 191 -18.38 -21.08 17.18
N ASP A 192 -17.12 -21.41 16.89
CA ASP A 192 -15.95 -20.76 17.49
C ASP A 192 -15.98 -19.23 17.19
N GLU A 193 -16.33 -18.83 15.96
CA GLU A 193 -16.48 -17.40 15.62
C GLU A 193 -17.60 -16.71 16.40
N TRP A 194 -18.75 -17.38 16.62
CA TRP A 194 -19.82 -16.83 17.44
C TRP A 194 -19.40 -16.65 18.90
N ILE A 195 -18.63 -17.59 19.46
CA ILE A 195 -18.07 -17.48 20.80
C ILE A 195 -17.12 -16.27 20.87
N ASP A 196 -16.17 -16.19 19.92
CA ASP A 196 -15.16 -15.14 19.92
C ASP A 196 -15.74 -13.73 19.70
N MET A 197 -16.76 -13.60 18.84
CA MET A 197 -17.33 -12.29 18.51
C MET A 197 -18.43 -11.82 19.47
N TYR A 198 -19.23 -12.74 19.99
CA TYR A 198 -20.45 -12.40 20.73
C TYR A 198 -20.47 -12.94 22.15
N ALA A 199 -19.44 -13.69 22.59
CA ALA A 199 -19.44 -14.40 23.87
C ALA A 199 -20.74 -15.21 24.06
N ILE A 200 -21.18 -15.87 23.00
CA ILE A 200 -22.50 -16.53 22.93
C ILE A 200 -22.60 -17.71 23.86
N ASP A 201 -21.47 -18.26 24.30
CA ASP A 201 -21.37 -19.34 25.29
C ASP A 201 -21.79 -18.92 26.70
N GLU A 202 -21.86 -17.61 26.97
CA GLU A 202 -22.40 -17.05 28.21
C GLU A 202 -23.94 -16.83 28.15
N ALA A 203 -24.56 -17.02 26.97
CA ALA A 203 -25.98 -16.77 26.79
C ALA A 203 -26.86 -17.85 27.43
N GLU A 204 -28.01 -17.44 27.96
CA GLU A 204 -29.01 -18.37 28.56
C GLU A 204 -29.50 -19.36 27.47
N GLY A 205 -29.52 -20.65 27.83
CA GLY A 205 -29.93 -21.72 26.89
C GLY A 205 -28.88 -22.18 25.94
N TRP A 206 -27.62 -21.67 26.01
CA TRP A 206 -26.52 -22.16 25.22
C TRP A 206 -26.17 -23.62 25.48
N THR A 207 -25.87 -24.34 24.43
CA THR A 207 -25.26 -25.68 24.45
C THR A 207 -24.19 -25.77 23.41
N ASN A 208 -23.20 -26.63 23.56
CA ASN A 208 -22.14 -26.82 22.53
C ASN A 208 -22.19 -28.28 22.02
N PRO A 209 -22.65 -28.53 20.78
CA PRO A 209 -23.13 -27.55 19.79
C PRO A 209 -24.49 -26.92 20.21
N PRO A 210 -24.84 -25.74 19.66
CA PRO A 210 -26.09 -25.05 19.96
C PRO A 210 -27.31 -25.89 19.50
N SER A 211 -28.42 -25.78 20.24
CA SER A 211 -29.67 -26.41 19.86
C SER A 211 -30.41 -25.62 18.76
N VAL A 212 -31.29 -26.29 18.02
CA VAL A 212 -32.18 -25.63 17.05
C VAL A 212 -33.06 -24.56 17.71
N ASP A 213 -33.55 -24.86 18.95
CA ASP A 213 -34.38 -23.88 19.69
C ASP A 213 -33.60 -22.66 20.14
N PHE A 214 -32.32 -22.82 20.46
CA PHE A 214 -31.43 -21.70 20.69
C PHE A 214 -31.27 -20.81 19.46
N LEU A 215 -31.08 -21.40 18.24
CA LEU A 215 -31.00 -20.63 17.01
C LEU A 215 -32.31 -19.91 16.68
N ARG A 216 -33.46 -20.50 16.94
CA ARG A 216 -34.79 -19.85 16.77
C ARG A 216 -34.95 -18.61 17.67
N GLN A 217 -34.37 -18.63 18.84
CA GLN A 217 -34.40 -17.49 19.77
C GLN A 217 -33.37 -16.41 19.43
N ASN A 218 -32.35 -16.77 18.65
CA ASN A 218 -31.19 -15.90 18.29
C ASN A 218 -31.05 -15.72 16.77
N GLN A 219 -32.12 -15.39 16.09
CA GLN A 219 -32.15 -15.26 14.62
C GLN A 219 -31.25 -14.14 14.05
N ASN A 220 -30.76 -13.22 14.89
CA ASN A 220 -29.82 -12.17 14.50
C ASN A 220 -28.35 -12.68 14.43
N LEU A 221 -28.08 -13.92 14.81
CA LEU A 221 -26.76 -14.51 14.65
C LEU A 221 -26.39 -14.56 13.18
N ILE A 222 -25.14 -14.18 12.89
CA ILE A 222 -24.62 -14.09 11.54
C ILE A 222 -23.79 -15.34 11.23
N ILE A 223 -24.07 -16.01 10.13
CA ILE A 223 -23.15 -17.00 9.58
C ILE A 223 -22.22 -16.34 8.58
N ASP A 224 -20.96 -16.77 8.54
CA ASP A 224 -20.01 -16.39 7.51
C ASP A 224 -19.74 -17.59 6.58
N THR A 225 -20.09 -17.44 5.32
CA THR A 225 -19.93 -18.53 4.34
C THR A 225 -18.48 -18.96 4.10
N LYS A 226 -17.50 -18.19 4.60
CA LYS A 226 -16.08 -18.59 4.57
C LYS A 226 -15.80 -19.91 5.33
N HIS A 227 -16.62 -20.22 6.33
CA HIS A 227 -16.48 -21.42 7.14
C HIS A 227 -17.09 -22.67 6.52
N PHE A 228 -17.79 -22.53 5.39
CA PHE A 228 -18.55 -23.60 4.77
C PHE A 228 -17.97 -24.00 3.41
N SER A 229 -18.34 -25.20 2.96
CA SER A 229 -18.00 -25.66 1.62
C SER A 229 -18.63 -24.79 0.52
N ASN A 230 -18.03 -24.75 -0.65
CA ASN A 230 -18.63 -24.04 -1.79
C ASN A 230 -20.00 -24.61 -2.16
N THR A 231 -20.21 -25.93 -1.95
CA THR A 231 -21.50 -26.58 -2.22
C THR A 231 -22.59 -26.03 -1.29
N PHE A 232 -22.29 -25.92 0.00
CA PHE A 232 -23.22 -25.31 0.97
C PHE A 232 -23.48 -23.84 0.61
N LYS A 233 -22.40 -23.06 0.41
CA LYS A 233 -22.48 -21.65 0.06
C LYS A 233 -23.41 -21.41 -1.14
N PHE A 234 -23.20 -22.13 -2.24
CA PHE A 234 -24.03 -21.92 -3.43
C PHE A 234 -25.49 -22.34 -3.25
N LYS A 235 -25.76 -23.45 -2.55
CA LYS A 235 -27.13 -23.84 -2.24
C LYS A 235 -27.85 -22.82 -1.36
N LEU A 236 -27.14 -22.28 -0.35
CA LEU A 236 -27.68 -21.25 0.52
C LEU A 236 -27.99 -19.97 -0.26
N LEU A 237 -27.06 -19.50 -1.09
CA LEU A 237 -27.27 -18.29 -1.88
C LEU A 237 -28.39 -18.45 -2.92
N GLU A 238 -28.53 -19.65 -3.51
CA GLU A 238 -29.62 -19.94 -4.43
C GLU A 238 -31.01 -19.93 -3.74
N SER A 239 -31.06 -20.24 -2.45
CA SER A 239 -32.31 -20.24 -1.68
C SER A 239 -32.81 -18.84 -1.31
N ILE A 240 -31.94 -17.82 -1.41
CA ILE A 240 -32.29 -16.43 -1.06
C ILE A 240 -32.73 -15.69 -2.33
N PRO A 241 -34.01 -15.28 -2.45
CA PRO A 241 -34.48 -14.53 -3.61
C PRO A 241 -33.89 -13.13 -3.60
N ASP A 242 -33.67 -12.57 -4.79
CA ASP A 242 -33.24 -11.17 -4.98
C ASP A 242 -32.05 -10.76 -4.08
N LEU A 243 -31.03 -11.63 -4.04
CA LEU A 243 -29.85 -11.52 -3.17
C LEU A 243 -29.19 -10.12 -3.22
N ASP A 244 -29.14 -9.50 -4.40
CA ASP A 244 -28.56 -8.16 -4.58
C ASP A 244 -29.38 -7.08 -3.86
N GLU A 245 -30.71 -7.20 -3.86
CA GLU A 245 -31.61 -6.25 -3.20
C GLU A 245 -31.64 -6.45 -1.68
N GLN A 246 -31.42 -7.69 -1.23
CA GLN A 246 -31.36 -8.03 0.18
C GLN A 246 -29.95 -7.80 0.81
N THR A 247 -28.98 -7.38 0.01
CA THR A 247 -27.62 -7.10 0.50
C THR A 247 -27.53 -5.69 1.03
N ASP A 248 -27.38 -5.53 2.34
CA ASP A 248 -27.30 -4.25 3.05
C ASP A 248 -25.93 -3.58 2.92
N GLY A 249 -24.87 -4.35 2.69
CA GLY A 249 -23.52 -3.84 2.63
C GLY A 249 -22.55 -4.68 1.83
N LEU A 250 -21.45 -4.04 1.40
CA LEU A 250 -20.36 -4.67 0.67
C LEU A 250 -19.03 -4.26 1.31
N LEU A 251 -18.30 -5.23 1.86
CA LEU A 251 -16.94 -5.03 2.35
C LEU A 251 -15.95 -5.53 1.31
N VAL A 252 -15.01 -4.69 0.91
CA VAL A 252 -13.96 -5.03 -0.07
C VAL A 252 -12.59 -4.89 0.59
N ASN A 253 -11.91 -6.01 0.83
CA ASN A 253 -10.54 -6.02 1.32
C ASN A 253 -9.57 -5.94 0.14
N SER A 254 -9.09 -4.75 -0.16
CA SER A 254 -8.22 -4.46 -1.30
C SER A 254 -7.52 -3.11 -1.10
N ASP A 255 -6.54 -2.77 -1.97
CA ASP A 255 -6.17 -1.36 -2.14
C ASP A 255 -7.40 -0.54 -2.53
N ASN A 256 -7.65 0.55 -1.80
CA ASN A 256 -8.87 1.35 -1.92
C ASN A 256 -9.09 1.91 -3.34
N TYR A 257 -8.03 2.33 -4.02
CA TYR A 257 -8.15 2.84 -5.39
C TYR A 257 -8.60 1.74 -6.35
N GLN A 258 -8.06 0.52 -6.21
CA GLN A 258 -8.46 -0.63 -7.03
C GLN A 258 -9.89 -1.03 -6.74
N ALA A 259 -10.30 -1.04 -5.46
CA ALA A 259 -11.67 -1.34 -5.05
C ALA A 259 -12.67 -0.35 -5.66
N VAL A 260 -12.43 0.96 -5.52
CA VAL A 260 -13.31 1.99 -6.09
C VAL A 260 -13.42 1.84 -7.61
N ARG A 261 -12.29 1.64 -8.31
CA ARG A 261 -12.30 1.43 -9.77
C ARG A 261 -13.07 0.19 -10.21
N MET A 262 -13.02 -0.89 -9.41
CA MET A 262 -13.80 -2.11 -9.66
C MET A 262 -15.31 -1.85 -9.48
N LEU A 263 -15.67 -1.09 -8.45
CA LEU A 263 -17.05 -0.82 -8.08
C LEU A 263 -17.73 0.26 -8.95
N GLN A 264 -16.97 1.09 -9.65
CA GLN A 264 -17.51 2.21 -10.44
C GLN A 264 -18.65 1.81 -11.37
N ARG A 265 -18.56 0.67 -12.08
CA ARG A 265 -19.62 0.23 -13.00
C ARG A 265 -20.95 -0.05 -12.31
N ARG A 266 -20.91 -0.57 -11.07
CA ARG A 266 -22.10 -0.93 -10.30
C ARG A 266 -22.70 0.28 -9.59
N PHE A 267 -21.86 1.17 -9.09
CA PHE A 267 -22.25 2.27 -8.20
C PHE A 267 -22.12 3.66 -8.80
N ALA A 268 -21.82 3.80 -10.10
CA ALA A 268 -21.75 5.11 -10.76
C ALA A 268 -23.08 5.87 -10.57
N CYS A 269 -22.98 7.09 -10.07
CA CYS A 269 -24.13 7.98 -9.79
C CYS A 269 -25.16 7.37 -8.82
N LYS A 270 -24.78 6.44 -7.96
CA LYS A 270 -25.67 5.80 -6.98
C LYS A 270 -25.26 6.07 -5.53
N VAL A 271 -24.04 6.52 -5.30
CA VAL A 271 -23.51 6.79 -3.97
C VAL A 271 -23.95 8.19 -3.56
N LYS A 272 -24.58 8.33 -2.40
CA LYS A 272 -25.04 9.63 -1.87
C LYS A 272 -23.97 10.33 -1.03
N CYS A 273 -23.08 9.59 -0.43
CA CYS A 273 -22.04 10.12 0.45
C CYS A 273 -20.80 9.21 0.41
N VAL A 274 -19.64 9.80 0.36
CA VAL A 274 -18.35 9.10 0.49
C VAL A 274 -17.65 9.61 1.73
N TYR A 275 -17.37 8.70 2.68
CA TYR A 275 -16.54 8.97 3.84
C TYR A 275 -15.15 8.40 3.60
N LEU A 276 -14.11 9.22 3.78
CA LEU A 276 -12.72 8.82 3.62
C LEU A 276 -11.97 8.96 4.95
N ASP A 277 -11.27 7.93 5.34
CA ASP A 277 -10.33 7.91 6.46
C ASP A 277 -8.92 7.55 5.95
N PRO A 278 -8.20 8.55 5.40
CA PRO A 278 -6.87 8.33 4.81
C PRO A 278 -5.78 8.32 5.87
N PRO A 279 -4.57 7.82 5.55
CA PRO A 279 -3.40 8.07 6.38
C PRO A 279 -3.16 9.59 6.46
N TYR A 280 -3.25 10.16 7.66
CA TYR A 280 -3.19 11.62 7.89
C TYR A 280 -1.79 12.23 7.81
N ASN A 281 -0.80 11.45 7.43
CA ASN A 281 0.59 11.88 7.26
C ASN A 281 1.19 12.52 8.53
N THR A 282 0.80 12.01 9.69
CA THR A 282 1.31 12.43 10.99
C THR A 282 2.48 11.56 11.41
N ASN A 283 3.39 12.13 12.22
CA ASN A 283 4.53 11.37 12.77
C ASN A 283 4.14 10.41 13.90
N GLU A 284 2.90 10.47 14.37
CA GLU A 284 2.36 9.72 15.49
C GLU A 284 1.27 8.77 15.01
N SER A 285 1.66 7.61 14.48
CA SER A 285 0.72 6.55 14.16
C SER A 285 1.04 5.30 14.97
N THR A 286 0.01 4.71 15.57
CA THR A 286 0.06 3.40 16.21
C THR A 286 -0.13 2.27 15.20
N PHE A 287 -0.50 2.58 13.97
CA PHE A 287 -0.77 1.59 12.93
C PHE A 287 0.49 1.27 12.10
N ILE A 288 0.60 -0.01 11.69
CA ILE A 288 1.70 -0.55 10.88
C ILE A 288 1.52 -0.18 9.40
N TYR A 289 1.26 1.07 9.09
CA TYR A 289 1.29 1.54 7.71
C TYR A 289 2.11 2.82 7.58
N LYS A 290 2.60 3.07 6.38
CA LYS A 290 3.44 4.24 6.11
C LYS A 290 2.64 5.52 6.30
N ASN A 291 3.10 6.38 7.21
CA ASN A 291 2.51 7.68 7.49
C ASN A 291 3.41 8.86 7.11
N ASN A 292 4.69 8.65 6.92
CA ASN A 292 5.66 9.71 6.63
C ASN A 292 5.83 9.92 5.11
N TYR A 293 4.76 10.31 4.43
CA TYR A 293 4.85 10.71 3.03
C TYR A 293 5.38 12.15 2.91
N LYS A 294 6.08 12.44 1.82
CA LYS A 294 6.28 13.85 1.41
C LYS A 294 4.93 14.49 1.13
N HIS A 295 4.77 15.75 1.47
CA HIS A 295 3.47 16.45 1.31
C HIS A 295 2.91 16.35 -0.11
N SER A 296 3.75 16.47 -1.15
CA SER A 296 3.33 16.33 -2.54
C SER A 296 2.82 14.92 -2.87
N SER A 297 3.52 13.88 -2.39
CA SER A 297 3.12 12.48 -2.61
C SER A 297 1.79 12.18 -1.91
N TRP A 298 1.63 12.67 -0.67
CA TRP A 298 0.40 12.51 0.10
C TRP A 298 -0.77 13.24 -0.58
N ALA A 299 -0.58 14.51 -0.95
CA ALA A 299 -1.62 15.30 -1.62
C ALA A 299 -2.06 14.65 -2.95
N SER A 300 -1.13 14.14 -3.74
CA SER A 300 -1.43 13.43 -4.98
C SER A 300 -2.17 12.13 -4.74
N MET A 301 -1.77 11.36 -3.71
CA MET A 301 -2.48 10.14 -3.31
C MET A 301 -3.94 10.43 -2.95
N ILE A 302 -4.20 11.46 -2.16
CA ILE A 302 -5.56 11.85 -1.76
C ILE A 302 -6.35 12.35 -2.96
N ALA A 303 -5.77 13.20 -3.80
CA ALA A 303 -6.43 13.74 -4.99
C ALA A 303 -6.91 12.62 -5.92
N ASP A 304 -6.11 11.58 -6.14
CA ASP A 304 -6.48 10.43 -6.94
C ASP A 304 -7.69 9.66 -6.37
N ARG A 305 -7.73 9.45 -5.04
CA ARG A 305 -8.82 8.74 -4.37
C ARG A 305 -10.11 9.55 -4.39
N VAL A 306 -10.00 10.83 -4.10
CA VAL A 306 -11.15 11.76 -4.18
C VAL A 306 -11.71 11.82 -5.59
N SER A 307 -10.85 11.91 -6.62
CA SER A 307 -11.28 11.92 -8.02
C SER A 307 -11.99 10.60 -8.41
N ALA A 308 -11.42 9.45 -7.99
CA ALA A 308 -12.04 8.16 -8.27
C ALA A 308 -13.38 7.99 -7.53
N ALA A 309 -13.48 8.47 -6.30
CA ALA A 309 -14.72 8.45 -5.51
C ALA A 309 -15.78 9.38 -6.08
N TYR A 310 -15.39 10.56 -6.56
CA TYR A 310 -16.31 11.51 -7.19
C TYR A 310 -17.05 10.93 -8.41
N GLU A 311 -16.38 10.06 -9.17
CA GLU A 311 -17.01 9.37 -10.30
C GLU A 311 -18.13 8.38 -9.87
N THR A 312 -18.28 8.07 -8.58
CA THR A 312 -19.34 7.20 -8.05
C THR A 312 -20.52 7.99 -7.47
N LEU A 313 -20.32 9.26 -7.14
CA LEU A 313 -21.36 10.19 -6.68
C LEU A 313 -22.24 10.63 -7.85
#